data_7117272106f89872476c9096562adde0
#
_entry.id   7117272106f89872476c9096562adde0
#
_cell.length_a   1.000
_cell.length_b   1.000
_cell.length_c   1.000
_cell.angle_alpha   90.00
_cell.angle_beta   90.00
_cell.angle_gamma   90.00
#
_symmetry.space_group_name_H-M   'P 1'
#
loop_
_entity.id
_entity.type
_entity.pdbx_description
1 polymer ?
#
loop_
_entity_poly.entity_id
_entity_poly.type
_entity_poly.pdbx_seq_one_letter_code
_entity_poly.pdbx_strand_id
1 'polypeptide(L)'
;MATKYSFVTIWRFDAPIDAVWDIIIHSERWPEWWKYVQSVVELEPGDENDLGSLQHITWTSALPYKLSFDSRVTRVEKPYLIEGVARGELNGTGCWQLSQEGSITIVRYDWNVSTSKSWMNLLAPVARPIFEWNHNILMDEGGRSLALLLHAHLLDIPRQKSGGMPRILVVLGAATSLALVTRMMYVIIKRGSR
;
A
#
# COMPACT_ATOMS: atom_id res chain seq x y z
N MET A 1 14.86 -16.50 7.06
CA MET A 1 14.11 -15.54 7.90
C MET A 1 13.23 -14.69 7.02
N ALA A 2 12.00 -14.35 7.45
CA ALA A 2 11.13 -13.44 6.70
C ALA A 2 11.68 -12.01 6.77
N THR A 3 11.79 -11.34 5.62
CA THR A 3 12.25 -9.95 5.57
C THR A 3 11.13 -9.01 6.03
N LYS A 4 11.45 -8.14 6.96
CA LYS A 4 10.52 -7.12 7.46
C LYS A 4 10.65 -5.83 6.64
N TYR A 5 9.50 -5.24 6.34
CA TYR A 5 9.35 -3.96 5.67
C TYR A 5 8.52 -3.04 6.56
N SER A 6 8.93 -1.79 6.67
CA SER A 6 8.23 -0.74 7.40
C SER A 6 8.15 0.49 6.50
N PHE A 7 6.95 0.91 6.20
CA PHE A 7 6.67 2.05 5.35
C PHE A 7 5.78 3.04 6.09
N VAL A 8 6.02 4.31 5.87
CA VAL A 8 5.18 5.39 6.37
C VAL A 8 4.77 6.26 5.20
N THR A 9 3.47 6.49 5.06
CA THR A 9 2.91 7.41 4.08
C THR A 9 2.19 8.53 4.80
N ILE A 10 2.34 9.75 4.33
CA ILE A 10 1.61 10.91 4.85
C ILE A 10 0.92 11.61 3.69
N TRP A 11 -0.39 11.81 3.81
CA TRP A 11 -1.18 12.64 2.90
C TRP A 11 -1.73 13.85 3.64
N ARG A 12 -1.92 14.94 2.95
CA ARG A 12 -2.53 16.17 3.49
C ARG A 12 -3.58 16.66 2.51
N PHE A 13 -4.82 16.75 2.96
CA PHE A 13 -5.96 17.17 2.15
C PHE A 13 -6.58 18.45 2.72
N ASP A 14 -6.88 19.41 1.87
CA ASP A 14 -7.74 20.55 2.24
C ASP A 14 -9.21 20.08 2.19
N ALA A 15 -9.58 19.25 3.16
CA ALA A 15 -10.88 18.63 3.29
C ALA A 15 -11.19 18.30 4.74
N PRO A 16 -12.49 18.22 5.14
CA PRO A 16 -12.89 17.77 6.47
C PRO A 16 -12.48 16.35 6.77
N ILE A 17 -12.09 16.07 8.02
CA ILE A 17 -11.63 14.74 8.46
C ILE A 17 -12.69 13.66 8.25
N ASP A 18 -13.96 13.95 8.49
CA ASP A 18 -15.05 12.99 8.30
C ASP A 18 -15.20 12.58 6.83
N ALA A 19 -15.03 13.49 5.89
CA ALA A 19 -15.09 13.18 4.46
C ALA A 19 -13.92 12.28 4.02
N VAL A 20 -12.73 12.52 4.55
CA VAL A 20 -11.55 11.69 4.30
C VAL A 20 -11.73 10.30 4.95
N TRP A 21 -12.23 10.28 6.19
CA TRP A 21 -12.52 9.05 6.93
C TRP A 21 -13.48 8.14 6.16
N ASP A 22 -14.62 8.69 5.72
CA ASP A 22 -15.67 7.93 5.06
C ASP A 22 -15.18 7.25 3.76
N ILE A 23 -14.21 7.81 3.07
CA ILE A 23 -13.64 7.16 1.89
C ILE A 23 -12.63 6.07 2.29
N ILE A 24 -11.84 6.29 3.33
CA ILE A 24 -10.80 5.34 3.77
C ILE A 24 -11.42 4.11 4.43
N ILE A 25 -12.43 4.27 5.29
CA ILE A 25 -13.03 3.15 6.02
C ILE A 25 -13.75 2.16 5.09
N HIS A 26 -14.37 2.64 4.02
CA HIS A 26 -15.07 1.84 3.03
C HIS A 26 -14.10 1.23 2.00
N SER A 27 -13.26 0.33 2.49
CA SER A 27 -12.21 -0.30 1.70
C SER A 27 -12.73 -1.16 0.55
N GLU A 28 -13.96 -1.68 0.62
CA GLU A 28 -14.64 -2.40 -0.44
C GLU A 28 -14.80 -1.55 -1.72
N ARG A 29 -14.77 -0.22 -1.56
CA ARG A 29 -14.85 0.74 -2.66
C ARG A 29 -13.49 1.19 -3.20
N TRP A 30 -12.39 0.81 -2.56
CA TRP A 30 -11.05 1.18 -3.05
C TRP A 30 -10.79 0.79 -4.50
N PRO A 31 -11.23 -0.36 -5.03
CA PRO A 31 -11.05 -0.69 -6.44
C PRO A 31 -11.68 0.30 -7.43
N GLU A 32 -12.68 1.08 -7.00
CA GLU A 32 -13.37 2.05 -7.86
C GLU A 32 -12.49 3.28 -8.17
N TRP A 33 -11.60 3.62 -7.24
CA TRP A 33 -10.83 4.86 -7.33
C TRP A 33 -9.32 4.67 -7.16
N TRP A 34 -8.85 3.60 -6.52
CA TRP A 34 -7.43 3.36 -6.30
C TRP A 34 -6.90 2.35 -7.31
N LYS A 35 -6.28 2.84 -8.36
CA LYS A 35 -5.82 2.10 -9.54
C LYS A 35 -5.09 0.78 -9.22
N TYR A 36 -4.34 0.74 -8.12
CA TYR A 36 -3.54 -0.43 -7.75
C TYR A 36 -4.26 -1.42 -6.85
N VAL A 37 -5.44 -1.09 -6.36
CA VAL A 37 -6.31 -2.04 -5.66
C VAL A 37 -7.14 -2.76 -6.71
N GLN A 38 -6.86 -4.04 -6.92
CA GLN A 38 -7.58 -4.83 -7.93
C GLN A 38 -8.93 -5.29 -7.43
N SER A 39 -8.99 -5.75 -6.19
CA SER A 39 -10.22 -6.20 -5.55
C SER A 39 -10.13 -6.17 -4.05
N VAL A 40 -11.26 -5.91 -3.41
CA VAL A 40 -11.50 -6.11 -1.98
C VAL A 40 -12.78 -6.95 -1.88
N VAL A 41 -12.69 -8.09 -1.23
CA VAL A 41 -13.81 -9.02 -1.05
C VAL A 41 -14.03 -9.21 0.45
N GLU A 42 -15.19 -8.83 0.94
CA GLU A 42 -15.58 -9.10 2.32
C GLU A 42 -15.72 -10.61 2.53
N LEU A 43 -15.04 -11.15 3.53
CA LEU A 43 -15.12 -12.54 3.96
C LEU A 43 -15.98 -12.70 5.22
N GLU A 44 -15.87 -11.76 6.14
CA GLU A 44 -16.66 -11.68 7.37
C GLU A 44 -17.02 -10.20 7.60
N PRO A 45 -18.29 -9.85 7.85
CA PRO A 45 -18.69 -8.49 8.19
C PRO A 45 -18.13 -8.09 9.56
N GLY A 46 -17.90 -6.79 9.72
CA GLY A 46 -17.60 -6.18 11.01
C GLY A 46 -18.87 -5.85 11.80
N ASP A 47 -18.69 -5.18 12.94
CA ASP A 47 -19.78 -4.54 13.65
C ASP A 47 -20.20 -3.22 12.93
N GLU A 48 -21.09 -2.43 13.56
CA GLU A 48 -21.58 -1.16 13.02
C GLU A 48 -20.48 -0.11 12.75
N ASN A 49 -19.29 -0.29 13.30
CA ASN A 49 -18.11 0.54 13.09
C ASN A 49 -17.03 -0.15 12.27
N ASP A 50 -17.35 -1.26 11.59
CA ASP A 50 -16.45 -2.11 10.81
C ASP A 50 -15.39 -2.85 11.64
N LEU A 51 -15.48 -2.82 12.98
CA LEU A 51 -14.55 -3.56 13.85
C LEU A 51 -14.78 -5.07 13.69
N GLY A 52 -13.68 -5.80 13.47
CA GLY A 52 -13.70 -7.24 13.28
C GLY A 52 -13.91 -7.68 11.83
N SER A 53 -14.24 -6.79 10.89
CA SER A 53 -14.38 -7.13 9.49
C SER A 53 -13.13 -7.84 8.98
N LEU A 54 -13.32 -8.86 8.13
CA LEU A 54 -12.25 -9.59 7.46
C LEU A 54 -12.44 -9.46 5.96
N GLN A 55 -11.41 -8.98 5.30
CA GLN A 55 -11.44 -8.72 3.86
C GLN A 55 -10.25 -9.37 3.17
N HIS A 56 -10.49 -9.97 1.99
CA HIS A 56 -9.44 -10.42 1.10
C HIS A 56 -9.09 -9.32 0.12
N ILE A 57 -7.88 -8.82 0.19
CA ILE A 57 -7.41 -7.68 -0.62
C ILE A 57 -6.37 -8.15 -1.62
N THR A 58 -6.57 -7.81 -2.89
CA THR A 58 -5.60 -8.06 -3.96
C THR A 58 -5.09 -6.74 -4.51
N TRP A 59 -3.78 -6.55 -4.39
CA TRP A 59 -3.06 -5.41 -4.95
C TRP A 59 -2.33 -5.79 -6.24
N THR A 60 -2.42 -4.93 -7.23
CA THR A 60 -1.49 -4.91 -8.36
C THR A 60 -0.28 -4.05 -8.01
N SER A 61 0.71 -4.06 -8.87
CA SER A 61 1.99 -3.41 -8.65
C SER A 61 2.43 -2.66 -9.90
N ALA A 62 3.28 -1.65 -9.77
CA ALA A 62 3.99 -1.09 -10.90
C ALA A 62 5.02 -2.08 -11.49
N LEU A 63 5.29 -3.16 -10.75
CA LEU A 63 6.12 -4.29 -11.16
C LEU A 63 5.22 -5.48 -11.57
N PRO A 64 5.74 -6.48 -12.31
CA PRO A 64 4.93 -7.57 -12.85
C PRO A 64 4.61 -8.64 -11.78
N TYR A 65 4.05 -8.23 -10.64
CA TYR A 65 3.55 -9.14 -9.62
C TYR A 65 2.28 -8.58 -8.94
N LYS A 66 1.55 -9.46 -8.30
CA LYS A 66 0.40 -9.16 -7.46
C LYS A 66 0.65 -9.66 -6.05
N LEU A 67 0.03 -9.02 -5.09
CA LEU A 67 0.03 -9.44 -3.68
C LEU A 67 -1.40 -9.57 -3.20
N SER A 68 -1.71 -10.70 -2.56
CA SER A 68 -3.01 -10.93 -1.93
C SER A 68 -2.81 -11.31 -0.46
N PHE A 69 -3.67 -10.78 0.38
CA PHE A 69 -3.67 -11.08 1.81
C PHE A 69 -5.04 -10.80 2.41
N ASP A 70 -5.30 -11.44 3.53
CA ASP A 70 -6.48 -11.16 4.34
C ASP A 70 -6.14 -10.05 5.34
N SER A 71 -7.05 -9.09 5.50
CA SER A 71 -6.93 -7.99 6.45
C SER A 71 -8.10 -8.03 7.42
N ARG A 72 -7.81 -8.14 8.72
CA ARG A 72 -8.82 -8.02 9.77
C ARG A 72 -8.68 -6.69 10.50
N VAL A 73 -9.77 -5.93 10.56
CA VAL A 73 -9.83 -4.70 11.35
C VAL A 73 -9.86 -5.06 12.83
N THR A 74 -8.92 -4.51 13.61
CA THR A 74 -8.71 -4.84 15.02
C THR A 74 -8.99 -3.67 15.97
N ARG A 75 -9.02 -2.43 15.45
CA ARG A 75 -9.33 -1.23 16.21
C ARG A 75 -9.87 -0.15 15.29
N VAL A 76 -10.92 0.52 15.75
CA VAL A 76 -11.54 1.67 15.07
C VAL A 76 -11.82 2.74 16.10
N GLU A 77 -11.37 3.96 15.86
CA GLU A 77 -11.67 5.16 16.65
C GLU A 77 -12.04 6.28 15.66
N LYS A 78 -13.31 6.35 15.32
CA LYS A 78 -13.83 7.33 14.34
C LYS A 78 -13.68 8.76 14.88
N PRO A 79 -13.20 9.70 14.06
CA PRO A 79 -12.66 9.57 12.70
C PRO A 79 -11.11 9.53 12.67
N TYR A 80 -10.46 9.02 13.71
CA TYR A 80 -9.03 9.23 13.95
C TYR A 80 -8.14 8.02 13.68
N LEU A 81 -8.67 6.78 13.84
CA LEU A 81 -7.80 5.60 13.77
C LEU A 81 -8.53 4.36 13.25
N ILE A 82 -7.86 3.66 12.31
CA ILE A 82 -8.21 2.32 11.85
C ILE A 82 -6.94 1.48 11.90
N GLU A 83 -6.96 0.38 12.65
CA GLU A 83 -5.85 -0.56 12.73
C GLU A 83 -6.30 -1.94 12.29
N GLY A 84 -5.44 -2.62 11.52
CA GLY A 84 -5.72 -3.96 11.04
C GLY A 84 -4.49 -4.86 11.03
N VAL A 85 -4.76 -6.16 11.02
CA VAL A 85 -3.75 -7.22 10.92
C VAL A 85 -3.88 -7.90 9.57
N ALA A 86 -2.78 -7.93 8.83
CA ALA A 86 -2.66 -8.63 7.55
C ALA A 86 -2.13 -10.03 7.75
N ARG A 87 -2.67 -11.01 7.02
CA ARG A 87 -2.21 -12.41 6.98
C ARG A 87 -2.25 -12.96 5.56
N GLY A 88 -1.28 -13.81 5.22
CA GLY A 88 -1.19 -14.45 3.90
C GLY A 88 0.15 -14.19 3.22
N GLU A 89 0.15 -13.62 2.03
CA GLU A 89 1.41 -13.29 1.33
C GLU A 89 2.18 -12.17 2.02
N LEU A 90 1.46 -11.27 2.73
CA LEU A 90 1.99 -10.31 3.67
C LEU A 90 1.45 -10.60 5.07
N ASN A 91 2.31 -10.52 6.08
CA ASN A 91 1.94 -10.72 7.47
C ASN A 91 2.44 -9.55 8.30
N GLY A 92 1.53 -8.89 9.02
CA GLY A 92 1.89 -7.74 9.84
C GLY A 92 0.71 -6.85 10.17
N THR A 93 0.94 -5.55 10.30
CA THR A 93 -0.06 -4.57 10.71
C THR A 93 -0.10 -3.36 9.80
N GLY A 94 -1.30 -2.83 9.58
CA GLY A 94 -1.55 -1.53 8.96
C GLY A 94 -2.30 -0.63 9.93
N CYS A 95 -1.90 0.64 9.99
CA CYS A 95 -2.54 1.62 10.85
C CYS A 95 -2.74 2.93 10.10
N TRP A 96 -3.99 3.32 9.90
CA TRP A 96 -4.39 4.63 9.43
C TRP A 96 -4.64 5.54 10.63
N GLN A 97 -3.98 6.68 10.66
CA GLN A 97 -4.17 7.72 11.68
C GLN A 97 -4.53 9.01 10.97
N LEU A 98 -5.64 9.61 11.36
CA LEU A 98 -6.13 10.87 10.83
C LEU A 98 -6.10 11.94 11.91
N SER A 99 -5.74 13.15 11.53
CA SER A 99 -5.82 14.33 12.39
C SER A 99 -6.24 15.56 11.58
N GLN A 100 -6.83 16.54 12.26
CA GLN A 100 -7.28 17.79 11.63
C GLN A 100 -6.44 18.96 12.14
N GLU A 101 -5.85 19.73 11.24
CA GLU A 101 -5.13 20.98 11.53
C GLU A 101 -5.77 22.13 10.73
N GLY A 102 -6.65 22.91 11.36
CA GLY A 102 -7.45 23.92 10.66
C GLY A 102 -8.38 23.29 9.63
N SER A 103 -8.27 23.67 8.35
CA SER A 103 -9.01 23.07 7.24
C SER A 103 -8.34 21.81 6.68
N ILE A 104 -7.14 21.48 7.14
CA ILE A 104 -6.32 20.42 6.56
C ILE A 104 -6.46 19.14 7.35
N THR A 105 -6.82 18.05 6.68
CA THR A 105 -6.75 16.68 7.23
C THR A 105 -5.40 16.07 6.89
N ILE A 106 -4.72 15.57 7.91
CA ILE A 106 -3.48 14.82 7.78
C ILE A 106 -3.81 13.34 7.96
N VAL A 107 -3.45 12.53 6.98
CA VAL A 107 -3.56 11.07 7.02
C VAL A 107 -2.16 10.48 7.09
N ARG A 108 -1.90 9.70 8.13
CA ARG A 108 -0.69 8.91 8.28
C ARG A 108 -1.04 7.44 8.15
N TYR A 109 -0.33 6.71 7.30
CA TYR A 109 -0.43 5.26 7.19
C TYR A 109 0.90 4.60 7.53
N ASP A 110 0.89 3.81 8.59
CA ASP A 110 2.01 2.96 8.99
C ASP A 110 1.75 1.53 8.52
N TRP A 111 2.64 0.99 7.67
CA TRP A 111 2.54 -0.35 7.12
C TRP A 111 3.77 -1.16 7.51
N ASN A 112 3.60 -2.10 8.46
CA ASN A 112 4.67 -2.90 9.03
C ASN A 112 4.41 -4.38 8.72
N VAL A 113 5.10 -4.92 7.72
CA VAL A 113 4.83 -6.28 7.23
C VAL A 113 6.10 -7.08 6.96
N SER A 114 5.92 -8.39 6.93
CA SER A 114 6.87 -9.34 6.38
C SER A 114 6.22 -10.12 5.25
N THR A 115 7.01 -10.57 4.28
CA THR A 115 6.50 -11.36 3.17
C THR A 115 6.77 -12.84 3.39
N SER A 116 5.77 -13.68 3.03
CA SER A 116 5.92 -15.13 2.96
C SER A 116 6.53 -15.61 1.63
N LYS A 117 6.59 -14.73 0.61
CA LYS A 117 7.13 -15.10 -0.70
C LYS A 117 8.65 -15.30 -0.64
N SER A 118 9.11 -16.53 -0.84
CA SER A 118 10.52 -16.92 -0.76
C SER A 118 11.42 -16.11 -1.69
N TRP A 119 10.96 -15.79 -2.90
CA TRP A 119 11.73 -15.01 -3.86
C TRP A 119 11.94 -13.56 -3.41
N MET A 120 10.95 -12.95 -2.74
CA MET A 120 11.09 -11.61 -2.15
C MET A 120 12.09 -11.61 -1.00
N ASN A 121 12.08 -12.65 -0.18
CA ASN A 121 13.05 -12.81 0.91
C ASN A 121 14.46 -13.04 0.39
N LEU A 122 14.63 -13.83 -0.67
CA LEU A 122 15.93 -14.09 -1.30
C LEU A 122 16.53 -12.83 -1.91
N LEU A 123 15.71 -12.01 -2.57
CA LEU A 123 16.15 -10.79 -3.25
C LEU A 123 16.19 -9.55 -2.33
N ALA A 124 15.71 -9.66 -1.08
CA ALA A 124 15.52 -8.54 -0.18
C ALA A 124 16.74 -7.60 -0.04
N PRO A 125 18.00 -8.08 0.08
CA PRO A 125 19.15 -7.19 0.25
C PRO A 125 19.34 -6.22 -0.93
N VAL A 126 18.95 -6.64 -2.15
CA VAL A 126 19.10 -5.85 -3.38
C VAL A 126 17.78 -5.18 -3.78
N ALA A 127 16.65 -5.84 -3.53
CA ALA A 127 15.34 -5.41 -4.01
C ALA A 127 14.60 -4.48 -3.03
N ARG A 128 15.07 -4.33 -1.78
CA ARG A 128 14.42 -3.45 -0.80
C ARG A 128 14.14 -2.04 -1.31
N PRO A 129 15.09 -1.33 -1.96
CA PRO A 129 14.80 -0.01 -2.53
C PRO A 129 13.76 -0.03 -3.64
N ILE A 130 13.66 -1.16 -4.38
CA ILE A 130 12.67 -1.34 -5.45
C ILE A 130 11.26 -1.52 -4.85
N PHE A 131 11.14 -2.29 -3.76
CA PHE A 131 9.86 -2.48 -3.07
C PHE A 131 9.39 -1.20 -2.39
N GLU A 132 10.30 -0.43 -1.79
CA GLU A 132 10.00 0.89 -1.24
C GLU A 132 9.53 1.86 -2.33
N TRP A 133 10.25 1.94 -3.44
CA TRP A 133 9.85 2.73 -4.60
C TRP A 133 8.47 2.32 -5.14
N ASN A 134 8.20 1.01 -5.27
CA ASN A 134 6.92 0.49 -5.70
C ASN A 134 5.80 0.86 -4.72
N HIS A 135 6.02 0.69 -3.40
CA HIS A 135 5.06 1.09 -2.38
C HIS A 135 4.71 2.58 -2.50
N ASN A 136 5.72 3.44 -2.65
CA ASN A 136 5.53 4.87 -2.77
C ASN A 136 4.69 5.23 -4.00
N ILE A 137 4.91 4.58 -5.15
CA ILE A 137 4.07 4.78 -6.35
C ILE A 137 2.60 4.44 -6.08
N LEU A 138 2.34 3.31 -5.42
CA LEU A 138 0.98 2.88 -5.10
C LEU A 138 0.29 3.89 -4.18
N MET A 139 0.99 4.34 -3.16
CA MET A 139 0.46 5.29 -2.18
C MET A 139 0.30 6.70 -2.77
N ASP A 140 1.26 7.18 -3.57
CA ASP A 140 1.15 8.46 -4.27
C ASP A 140 -0.07 8.51 -5.21
N GLU A 141 -0.33 7.40 -5.91
CA GLU A 141 -1.52 7.29 -6.77
C GLU A 141 -2.81 7.30 -5.94
N GLY A 142 -2.84 6.55 -4.82
CA GLY A 142 -3.99 6.55 -3.90
C GLY A 142 -4.28 7.94 -3.36
N GLY A 143 -3.27 8.66 -2.90
CA GLY A 143 -3.44 10.03 -2.40
C GLY A 143 -3.99 10.99 -3.45
N ARG A 144 -3.53 10.91 -4.70
CA ARG A 144 -4.07 11.73 -5.82
C ARG A 144 -5.50 11.36 -6.15
N SER A 145 -5.82 10.09 -6.22
CA SER A 145 -7.18 9.61 -6.51
C SER A 145 -8.15 10.01 -5.41
N LEU A 146 -7.74 9.92 -4.14
CA LEU A 146 -8.54 10.36 -3.00
C LEU A 146 -8.79 11.88 -3.05
N ALA A 147 -7.77 12.68 -3.37
CA ALA A 147 -7.92 14.12 -3.54
C ALA A 147 -8.93 14.49 -4.62
N LEU A 148 -8.93 13.76 -5.74
CA LEU A 148 -9.91 13.96 -6.82
C LEU A 148 -11.33 13.65 -6.36
N LEU A 149 -11.55 12.56 -5.61
CA LEU A 149 -12.87 12.23 -5.04
C LEU A 149 -13.38 13.29 -4.07
N LEU A 150 -12.46 13.83 -3.26
CA LEU A 150 -12.78 14.88 -2.29
C LEU A 150 -13.00 16.25 -2.92
N HIS A 151 -12.73 16.42 -4.24
CA HIS A 151 -12.60 17.72 -4.88
C HIS A 151 -11.66 18.66 -4.11
N ALA A 152 -10.62 18.10 -3.49
CA ALA A 152 -9.68 18.76 -2.61
C ALA A 152 -8.28 18.85 -3.25
N HIS A 153 -7.47 19.77 -2.75
CA HIS A 153 -6.07 19.81 -3.11
C HIS A 153 -5.28 18.83 -2.22
N LEU A 154 -4.51 17.95 -2.85
CA LEU A 154 -3.46 17.20 -2.17
C LEU A 154 -2.29 18.18 -1.96
N LEU A 155 -2.15 18.66 -0.72
CA LEU A 155 -1.04 19.54 -0.34
C LEU A 155 0.23 18.68 -0.26
N ASP A 156 1.36 19.27 -0.65
CA ASP A 156 2.63 18.56 -0.80
C ASP A 156 2.81 17.41 0.20
N ILE A 157 2.93 16.20 -0.33
CA ILE A 157 3.48 15.08 0.41
C ILE A 157 4.94 15.49 0.66
N PRO A 158 5.39 15.70 1.92
CA PRO A 158 6.81 15.86 2.16
C PRO A 158 7.45 14.61 1.57
N ARG A 159 8.07 14.71 0.42
CA ARG A 159 8.83 13.61 -0.14
C ARG A 159 9.90 13.28 0.89
N GLN A 160 9.58 12.35 1.78
CA GLN A 160 10.65 11.58 2.39
C GLN A 160 11.45 11.13 1.17
N LYS A 161 12.69 11.62 1.01
CA LYS A 161 13.51 11.47 -0.19
C LYS A 161 13.34 10.07 -0.77
N SER A 162 12.26 9.84 -1.51
CA SER A 162 12.14 8.68 -2.38
C SER A 162 13.21 8.97 -3.42
N GLY A 163 14.37 8.38 -3.20
CA GLY A 163 15.44 8.45 -4.16
C GLY A 163 14.80 8.17 -5.51
N GLY A 164 15.05 9.01 -6.51
CA GLY A 164 14.61 8.71 -7.88
C GLY A 164 14.92 7.25 -8.17
N MET A 165 14.29 6.66 -9.17
CA MET A 165 14.45 5.26 -9.60
C MET A 165 15.80 4.70 -9.12
N PRO A 166 15.83 3.66 -8.29
CA PRO A 166 17.04 3.21 -7.62
C PRO A 166 18.21 3.20 -8.60
N ARG A 167 19.35 3.77 -8.25
CA ARG A 167 20.53 3.84 -9.15
C ARG A 167 20.87 2.48 -9.77
N ILE A 168 20.51 1.38 -9.12
CA ILE A 168 20.57 0.01 -9.65
C ILE A 168 19.77 -0.11 -10.96
N LEU A 169 18.57 0.48 -11.06
CA LEU A 169 17.80 0.49 -12.31
C LEU A 169 18.38 1.46 -13.35
N VAL A 170 19.05 2.52 -12.91
CA VAL A 170 19.73 3.47 -13.82
C VAL A 170 21.03 2.88 -14.35
N VAL A 171 21.79 2.16 -13.54
CA VAL A 171 23.04 1.49 -13.96
C VAL A 171 22.75 0.26 -14.84
N LEU A 172 21.63 -0.40 -14.64
CA LEU A 172 21.12 -1.47 -15.52
C LEU A 172 20.39 -0.91 -16.76
N GLY A 173 20.16 0.39 -16.83
CA GLY A 173 19.31 1.11 -17.78
C GLY A 173 19.92 1.45 -19.15
N ALA A 174 21.02 0.83 -19.55
CA ALA A 174 21.32 0.74 -20.98
C ALA A 174 20.52 -0.45 -21.55
N ALA A 175 19.38 -0.15 -22.11
CA ALA A 175 18.50 -0.88 -23.07
C ALA A 175 18.33 -2.43 -23.00
N THR A 176 19.17 -3.18 -22.30
CA THR A 176 19.12 -4.66 -22.24
C THR A 176 18.76 -5.23 -20.87
N SER A 177 18.84 -4.44 -19.80
CA SER A 177 18.83 -4.95 -18.44
C SER A 177 17.45 -4.99 -17.81
N LEU A 178 16.53 -4.08 -18.16
CA LEU A 178 15.15 -4.11 -17.64
C LEU A 178 14.43 -5.37 -18.13
N ALA A 179 14.63 -5.74 -19.39
CA ALA A 179 14.09 -6.99 -19.96
C ALA A 179 14.68 -8.22 -19.28
N LEU A 180 15.96 -8.21 -18.89
CA LEU A 180 16.61 -9.33 -18.20
C LEU A 180 16.12 -9.47 -16.76
N VAL A 181 16.00 -8.37 -16.02
CA VAL A 181 15.46 -8.37 -14.64
C VAL A 181 14.00 -8.77 -14.65
N THR A 182 13.19 -8.22 -15.57
CA THR A 182 11.78 -8.60 -15.72
C THR A 182 11.64 -10.07 -16.11
N ARG A 183 12.48 -10.57 -17.00
CA ARG A 183 12.49 -11.97 -17.42
C ARG A 183 12.97 -12.90 -16.31
N MET A 184 13.98 -12.50 -15.54
CA MET A 184 14.47 -13.24 -14.39
C MET A 184 13.43 -13.26 -13.27
N MET A 185 12.79 -12.15 -12.96
CA MET A 185 11.67 -12.08 -12.02
C MET A 185 10.48 -12.91 -12.49
N TYR A 186 10.11 -12.84 -13.77
CA TYR A 186 9.03 -13.64 -14.34
C TYR A 186 9.30 -15.15 -14.21
N VAL A 187 10.53 -15.59 -14.49
CA VAL A 187 10.93 -17.01 -14.37
C VAL A 187 10.91 -17.48 -12.91
N ILE A 188 11.39 -16.65 -11.98
CA ILE A 188 11.42 -16.97 -10.54
C ILE A 188 9.99 -17.04 -9.99
N ILE A 189 9.13 -16.07 -10.34
CA ILE A 189 7.71 -16.05 -9.93
C ILE A 189 6.99 -17.28 -10.44
N LYS A 190 7.17 -17.65 -11.72
CA LYS A 190 6.52 -18.81 -12.33
C LYS A 190 6.97 -20.16 -11.74
N ARG A 191 8.21 -20.26 -11.25
CA ARG A 191 8.73 -21.45 -10.58
C ARG A 191 8.31 -21.57 -9.11
N GLY A 192 8.02 -20.46 -8.44
CA GLY A 192 7.57 -20.44 -7.04
C GLY A 192 6.05 -20.60 -6.86
N SER A 193 5.28 -20.73 -7.96
CA SER A 193 3.82 -20.94 -7.96
C SER A 193 3.41 -22.37 -8.28
N ARG A 194 4.35 -23.32 -8.16
CA ARG A 194 4.08 -24.77 -8.25
C ARG A 194 4.39 -25.47 -6.93
#